data_d6c1a04f45d2cdc23e0f646b827e62ce
#
_entry.id   d6c1a04f45d2cdc23e0f646b827e62ce
#
_cell.length_a   1.000
_cell.length_b   1.000
_cell.length_c   1.000
_cell.angle_alpha   90.00
_cell.angle_beta   90.00
_cell.angle_gamma   90.00
#
_symmetry.space_group_name_H-M   'P 1'
#
loop_
_entity.id
_entity.type
_entity.pdbx_description
1 polymer ?
#
loop_
_entity_poly.entity_id
_entity_poly.type
_entity_poly.pdbx_seq_one_letter_code
_entity_poly.pdbx_strand_id
1 'polypeptide(L)'
;MPDPGKLHKVAKYQSLTTSWKDRKLKEDYLDQVASYLLEVAKQGRMDVELMEELLAEASNLTVSQFAGRLGYPRLDRGADDPLLILANLPLPIYLTTSPYTFIEEALRRAGREPKSEVCRWHPGLDNVPSVFAASGQTPIYQPSRHEPLVYHLFGLDAYPDSLVLTEDDHLDFLTAVSQGRGKDQGVDPVHDVVKGALQSSALLLLGFSLATWAFRALYRGLIKPMPTVTLYERYCCVQLIPSEQEKRYLEDYLRKDARFDKVYWEKIETFCQRELQQ
;
A
#
# COMPACT_ATOMS: atom_id res chain seq x y z
N MET A 1 16.18 -23.74 -0.22
CA MET A 1 15.59 -22.53 -0.83
C MET A 1 14.41 -22.07 0.00
N PRO A 2 14.22 -20.77 0.20
CA PRO A 2 13.01 -20.28 0.86
C PRO A 2 11.77 -20.60 0.04
N ASP A 3 10.60 -20.61 0.70
CA ASP A 3 9.32 -20.80 0.06
C ASP A 3 9.09 -19.71 -1.01
N PRO A 4 8.96 -20.04 -2.29
CA PRO A 4 8.82 -19.06 -3.37
C PRO A 4 7.53 -18.21 -3.27
N GLY A 5 6.53 -18.67 -2.51
CA GLY A 5 5.32 -17.90 -2.23
C GLY A 5 5.50 -16.79 -1.18
N LYS A 6 6.70 -16.65 -0.60
CA LYS A 6 7.00 -15.66 0.44
C LYS A 6 8.07 -14.68 -0.04
N LEU A 7 7.66 -13.66 -0.77
CA LEU A 7 8.53 -12.66 -1.39
C LEU A 7 9.61 -12.12 -0.43
N HIS A 8 9.25 -11.72 0.78
CA HIS A 8 10.19 -11.19 1.78
C HIS A 8 11.31 -12.17 2.15
N LYS A 9 11.03 -13.48 2.16
CA LYS A 9 12.04 -14.52 2.40
C LYS A 9 12.94 -14.74 1.19
N VAL A 10 12.37 -14.71 0.00
CA VAL A 10 13.13 -14.83 -1.25
C VAL A 10 14.06 -13.63 -1.40
N ALA A 11 13.58 -12.43 -1.18
CA ALA A 11 14.36 -11.20 -1.22
C ALA A 11 15.51 -11.23 -0.19
N LYS A 12 15.23 -11.66 1.06
CA LYS A 12 16.27 -11.81 2.07
C LYS A 12 17.32 -12.85 1.66
N TYR A 13 16.91 -13.99 1.11
CA TYR A 13 17.84 -15.00 0.63
C TYR A 13 18.74 -14.45 -0.49
N GLN A 14 18.19 -13.72 -1.44
CA GLN A 14 18.96 -13.06 -2.51
C GLN A 14 19.97 -12.06 -1.93
N SER A 15 19.57 -11.21 -0.97
CA SER A 15 20.49 -10.25 -0.35
C SER A 15 21.70 -10.91 0.31
N LEU A 16 21.53 -12.11 0.87
CA LEU A 16 22.62 -12.87 1.51
C LEU A 16 23.53 -13.60 0.51
N THR A 17 23.00 -13.99 -0.65
CA THR A 17 23.73 -14.82 -1.63
C THR A 17 24.42 -14.00 -2.71
N THR A 18 23.98 -12.77 -2.98
CA THR A 18 24.48 -11.95 -4.10
C THR A 18 25.42 -10.82 -3.69
N SER A 19 25.66 -10.60 -2.41
CA SER A 19 26.40 -9.42 -1.89
C SER A 19 25.85 -8.08 -2.38
N TRP A 20 24.61 -8.04 -2.82
CA TRP A 20 23.97 -6.81 -3.26
C TRP A 20 23.67 -5.90 -2.08
N LYS A 21 23.96 -4.61 -2.27
CA LYS A 21 23.48 -3.59 -1.35
C LYS A 21 21.95 -3.53 -1.45
N ASP A 22 21.32 -3.19 -0.37
CA ASP A 22 19.86 -3.17 -0.19
C ASP A 22 19.12 -2.45 -1.34
N ARG A 23 19.58 -1.25 -1.71
CA ARG A 23 19.02 -0.49 -2.84
C ARG A 23 19.03 -1.27 -4.15
N LYS A 24 20.15 -1.93 -4.49
CA LYS A 24 20.25 -2.70 -5.74
C LYS A 24 19.28 -3.88 -5.78
N LEU A 25 19.02 -4.51 -4.64
CA LEU A 25 18.02 -5.57 -4.54
C LEU A 25 16.61 -5.06 -4.86
N LYS A 26 16.28 -3.86 -4.36
CA LYS A 26 14.97 -3.21 -4.58
C LYS A 26 14.80 -2.77 -6.03
N GLU A 27 15.84 -2.22 -6.63
CA GLU A 27 15.86 -1.87 -8.06
C GLU A 27 15.70 -3.14 -8.92
N ASP A 28 16.44 -4.20 -8.63
CA ASP A 28 16.35 -5.48 -9.36
C ASP A 28 14.95 -6.12 -9.23
N TYR A 29 14.33 -6.02 -8.06
CA TYR A 29 12.94 -6.45 -7.88
C TYR A 29 11.99 -5.69 -8.81
N LEU A 30 12.12 -4.38 -8.92
CA LEU A 30 11.29 -3.56 -9.81
C LEU A 30 11.54 -3.90 -11.27
N ASP A 31 12.79 -4.12 -11.67
CA ASP A 31 13.17 -4.54 -13.03
C ASP A 31 12.57 -5.91 -13.39
N GLN A 32 12.56 -6.85 -12.44
CA GLN A 32 11.92 -8.15 -12.62
C GLN A 32 10.41 -8.04 -12.79
N VAL A 33 9.75 -7.15 -12.03
CA VAL A 33 8.30 -6.91 -12.19
C VAL A 33 8.00 -6.28 -13.55
N ALA A 34 8.78 -5.29 -13.98
CA ALA A 34 8.64 -4.68 -15.31
C ALA A 34 8.82 -5.73 -16.42
N SER A 35 9.85 -6.60 -16.29
CA SER A 35 10.11 -7.69 -17.24
C SER A 35 8.95 -8.70 -17.28
N TYR A 36 8.37 -9.04 -16.14
CA TYR A 36 7.21 -9.92 -16.08
C TYR A 36 5.98 -9.28 -16.75
N LEU A 37 5.72 -8.00 -16.50
CA LEU A 37 4.62 -7.27 -17.16
C LEU A 37 4.79 -7.27 -18.68
N LEU A 38 6.02 -7.06 -19.16
CA LEU A 38 6.34 -7.11 -20.59
C LEU A 38 6.05 -8.48 -21.19
N GLU A 39 6.43 -9.55 -20.49
CA GLU A 39 6.18 -10.92 -20.96
C GLU A 39 4.67 -11.22 -21.04
N VAL A 40 3.90 -10.78 -20.04
CA VAL A 40 2.44 -10.90 -20.06
C VAL A 40 1.82 -10.09 -21.21
N ALA A 41 2.35 -8.90 -21.51
CA ALA A 41 1.90 -8.07 -22.62
C ALA A 41 2.17 -8.72 -23.98
N LYS A 42 3.35 -9.34 -24.17
CA LYS A 42 3.70 -10.12 -25.38
C LYS A 42 2.72 -11.27 -25.62
N GLN A 43 2.35 -12.00 -24.57
CA GLN A 43 1.38 -13.08 -24.67
C GLN A 43 -0.03 -12.57 -25.01
N GLY A 44 -0.37 -11.35 -24.62
CA GLY A 44 -1.65 -10.68 -24.88
C GLY A 44 -1.81 -10.10 -26.31
N ARG A 45 -0.85 -10.33 -27.23
CA ARG A 45 -0.83 -9.80 -28.62
C ARG A 45 -0.87 -8.27 -28.68
N MET A 46 -0.08 -7.61 -27.86
CA MET A 46 0.11 -6.16 -27.93
C MET A 46 0.75 -5.75 -29.27
N ASP A 47 0.47 -4.54 -29.69
CA ASP A 47 1.06 -3.92 -30.89
C ASP A 47 2.61 -3.90 -30.78
N VAL A 48 3.27 -4.27 -31.87
CA VAL A 48 4.74 -4.39 -31.93
C VAL A 48 5.40 -3.01 -31.79
N GLU A 49 4.83 -1.96 -32.40
CA GLU A 49 5.37 -0.60 -32.33
C GLU A 49 5.33 -0.07 -30.89
N LEU A 50 4.20 -0.23 -30.20
CA LEU A 50 4.07 0.16 -28.78
C LEU A 50 5.06 -0.61 -27.89
N MET A 51 5.33 -1.86 -28.20
CA MET A 51 6.29 -2.67 -27.45
C MET A 51 7.73 -2.20 -27.65
N GLU A 52 8.12 -1.81 -28.87
CA GLU A 52 9.45 -1.27 -29.16
C GLU A 52 9.66 0.09 -28.48
N GLU A 53 8.67 0.98 -28.49
CA GLU A 53 8.68 2.24 -27.75
C GLU A 53 8.85 2.01 -26.24
N LEU A 54 8.06 1.10 -25.67
CA LEU A 54 8.13 0.76 -24.25
C LEU A 54 9.48 0.19 -23.84
N LEU A 55 10.09 -0.64 -24.67
CA LEU A 55 11.43 -1.18 -24.44
C LEU A 55 12.49 -0.10 -24.46
N ALA A 56 12.38 0.89 -25.37
CA ALA A 56 13.33 1.99 -25.46
C ALA A 56 13.24 2.94 -24.24
N GLU A 57 12.05 3.09 -23.66
CA GLU A 57 11.81 3.97 -22.50
C GLU A 57 11.88 3.24 -21.14
N ALA A 58 11.91 1.90 -21.12
CA ALA A 58 11.76 1.08 -19.93
C ALA A 58 12.69 1.47 -18.76
N SER A 59 13.94 1.85 -19.07
CA SER A 59 14.90 2.28 -18.05
C SER A 59 14.59 3.60 -17.38
N ASN A 60 13.70 4.42 -17.95
CA ASN A 60 13.33 5.74 -17.47
C ASN A 60 11.94 5.78 -16.81
N LEU A 61 11.19 4.69 -16.91
CA LEU A 61 9.83 4.58 -16.38
C LEU A 61 9.84 3.85 -15.04
N THR A 62 9.02 4.33 -14.09
CA THR A 62 8.67 3.51 -12.92
C THR A 62 7.81 2.32 -13.35
N VAL A 63 7.72 1.28 -12.51
CA VAL A 63 6.85 0.13 -12.79
C VAL A 63 5.39 0.57 -12.96
N SER A 64 4.93 1.53 -12.16
CA SER A 64 3.58 2.10 -12.28
C SER A 64 3.36 2.79 -13.62
N GLN A 65 4.32 3.59 -14.09
CA GLN A 65 4.25 4.25 -15.40
C GLN A 65 4.29 3.23 -16.54
N PHE A 66 5.18 2.25 -16.44
CA PHE A 66 5.27 1.17 -17.40
C PHE A 66 3.98 0.37 -17.48
N ALA A 67 3.42 -0.02 -16.32
CA ALA A 67 2.13 -0.69 -16.23
C ALA A 67 0.99 0.17 -16.83
N GLY A 68 1.01 1.47 -16.59
CA GLY A 68 0.04 2.42 -17.16
C GLY A 68 0.06 2.45 -18.69
N ARG A 69 1.26 2.42 -19.31
CA ARG A 69 1.41 2.29 -20.79
C ARG A 69 0.86 0.96 -21.32
N LEU A 70 0.92 -0.10 -20.50
CA LEU A 70 0.32 -1.40 -20.79
C LEU A 70 -1.19 -1.47 -20.51
N GLY A 71 -1.81 -0.36 -20.10
CA GLY A 71 -3.23 -0.28 -19.77
C GLY A 71 -3.62 -0.79 -18.39
N TYR A 72 -2.67 -0.93 -17.45
CA TYR A 72 -2.97 -1.29 -16.07
C TYR A 72 -3.14 -0.05 -15.16
N PRO A 73 -3.99 -0.11 -14.11
CA PRO A 73 -4.92 -1.21 -13.82
C PRO A 73 -6.00 -1.33 -14.92
N ARG A 74 -6.34 -2.56 -15.26
CA ARG A 74 -7.36 -2.83 -16.27
C ARG A 74 -8.76 -2.58 -15.71
N LEU A 75 -9.17 -1.41 -15.43
CA LEU A 75 -10.48 -1.07 -14.89
C LEU A 75 -11.62 -1.41 -15.91
N ASP A 76 -11.58 -2.63 -16.43
CA ASP A 76 -12.39 -3.13 -17.55
C ASP A 76 -13.79 -3.61 -17.13
N ARG A 77 -14.02 -3.78 -15.82
CA ARG A 77 -15.35 -4.08 -15.26
C ARG A 77 -16.25 -2.83 -15.16
N GLY A 78 -15.78 -1.67 -15.61
CA GLY A 78 -16.52 -0.42 -15.51
C GLY A 78 -16.93 -0.09 -14.08
N ALA A 79 -18.19 0.27 -13.86
CA ALA A 79 -18.71 0.63 -12.54
C ALA A 79 -18.58 -0.49 -11.48
N ASP A 80 -18.45 -1.74 -11.92
CA ASP A 80 -18.32 -2.92 -11.03
C ASP A 80 -16.86 -3.23 -10.66
N ASP A 81 -15.90 -2.44 -11.14
CA ASP A 81 -14.50 -2.62 -10.79
C ASP A 81 -14.24 -2.20 -9.34
N PRO A 82 -13.63 -3.07 -8.49
CA PRO A 82 -13.42 -2.77 -7.08
C PRO A 82 -12.61 -1.49 -6.83
N LEU A 83 -11.60 -1.21 -7.66
CA LEU A 83 -10.80 0.02 -7.52
C LEU A 83 -11.62 1.26 -7.86
N LEU A 84 -12.49 1.20 -8.87
CA LEU A 84 -13.38 2.32 -9.20
C LEU A 84 -14.48 2.51 -8.15
N ILE A 85 -15.04 1.42 -7.60
CA ILE A 85 -15.98 1.51 -6.47
C ILE A 85 -15.30 2.24 -5.30
N LEU A 86 -14.09 1.82 -4.92
CA LEU A 86 -13.32 2.47 -3.85
C LEU A 86 -12.96 3.92 -4.18
N ALA A 87 -12.59 4.22 -5.43
CA ALA A 87 -12.27 5.56 -5.87
C ALA A 87 -13.46 6.52 -5.87
N ASN A 88 -14.68 6.00 -6.00
CA ASN A 88 -15.92 6.79 -5.90
C ASN A 88 -16.37 7.08 -4.47
N LEU A 89 -15.83 6.37 -3.47
CA LEU A 89 -16.11 6.69 -2.07
C LEU A 89 -15.56 8.07 -1.71
N PRO A 90 -16.30 8.88 -0.94
CA PRO A 90 -15.89 10.25 -0.60
C PRO A 90 -14.81 10.28 0.50
N LEU A 91 -13.82 9.41 0.40
CA LEU A 91 -12.74 9.29 1.38
C LEU A 91 -11.61 10.28 1.07
N PRO A 92 -11.11 11.01 2.08
CA PRO A 92 -9.97 11.91 1.91
C PRO A 92 -8.60 11.22 1.99
N ILE A 93 -8.52 10.01 2.58
CA ILE A 93 -7.26 9.30 2.80
C ILE A 93 -7.41 7.83 2.46
N TYR A 94 -6.45 7.33 1.69
CA TYR A 94 -6.26 5.92 1.35
C TYR A 94 -4.89 5.48 1.85
N LEU A 95 -4.83 4.37 2.60
CA LEU A 95 -3.59 3.74 3.03
C LEU A 95 -3.37 2.47 2.21
N THR A 96 -2.20 2.32 1.61
CA THR A 96 -1.88 1.14 0.81
C THR A 96 -0.54 0.52 1.19
N THR A 97 -0.45 -0.80 1.07
CA THR A 97 0.82 -1.54 1.12
C THR A 97 1.34 -1.89 -0.28
N SER A 98 0.57 -1.58 -1.33
CA SER A 98 1.03 -1.71 -2.70
C SER A 98 2.04 -0.62 -3.02
N PRO A 99 3.19 -0.95 -3.65
CA PRO A 99 4.15 0.06 -4.07
C PRO A 99 3.79 0.73 -5.40
N TYR A 100 2.62 0.46 -5.96
CA TYR A 100 2.19 0.94 -7.27
C TYR A 100 1.06 1.95 -7.18
N THR A 101 1.00 2.89 -8.15
CA THR A 101 0.02 3.99 -8.19
C THR A 101 -1.34 3.59 -8.79
N PHE A 102 -1.80 2.35 -8.57
CA PHE A 102 -3.07 1.87 -9.14
C PHE A 102 -4.31 2.50 -8.50
N ILE A 103 -4.24 2.84 -7.22
CA ILE A 103 -5.32 3.56 -6.53
C ILE A 103 -5.42 4.99 -7.06
N GLU A 104 -4.29 5.65 -7.27
CA GLU A 104 -4.22 7.00 -7.84
C GLU A 104 -4.81 7.04 -9.25
N GLU A 105 -4.52 6.03 -10.06
CA GLU A 105 -5.09 5.95 -11.40
C GLU A 105 -6.62 5.79 -11.37
N ALA A 106 -7.13 4.94 -10.49
CA ALA A 106 -8.57 4.79 -10.30
C ALA A 106 -9.22 6.09 -9.81
N LEU A 107 -8.57 6.80 -8.88
CA LEU A 107 -9.02 8.10 -8.37
C LEU A 107 -9.05 9.16 -9.48
N ARG A 108 -8.02 9.23 -10.35
CA ARG A 108 -8.01 10.14 -11.51
C ARG A 108 -9.16 9.84 -12.48
N ARG A 109 -9.43 8.56 -12.75
CA ARG A 109 -10.58 8.15 -13.57
C ARG A 109 -11.93 8.51 -12.94
N ALA A 110 -11.99 8.56 -11.61
CA ALA A 110 -13.15 9.06 -10.87
C ALA A 110 -13.21 10.62 -10.80
N GLY A 111 -12.35 11.35 -11.53
CA GLY A 111 -12.34 12.81 -11.59
C GLY A 111 -11.72 13.48 -10.35
N ARG A 112 -10.85 12.77 -9.63
CA ARG A 112 -10.17 13.28 -8.42
C ARG A 112 -8.68 13.54 -8.70
N GLU A 113 -8.04 14.34 -7.87
CA GLU A 113 -6.62 14.72 -7.99
C GLU A 113 -5.79 14.16 -6.82
N PRO A 114 -5.48 12.84 -6.81
CA PRO A 114 -4.79 12.23 -5.69
C PRO A 114 -3.37 12.78 -5.53
N LYS A 115 -2.92 12.88 -4.28
CA LYS A 115 -1.54 13.16 -3.91
C LYS A 115 -0.94 11.94 -3.23
N SER A 116 0.27 11.54 -3.63
CA SER A 116 0.95 10.37 -3.07
C SER A 116 1.98 10.81 -2.03
N GLU A 117 2.05 10.08 -0.91
CA GLU A 117 3.07 10.24 0.13
C GLU A 117 3.57 8.88 0.57
N VAL A 118 4.82 8.79 1.02
CA VAL A 118 5.44 7.55 1.50
C VAL A 118 5.69 7.58 3.00
N CYS A 119 5.59 6.42 3.64
CA CYS A 119 6.02 6.25 5.02
C CYS A 119 7.56 6.37 5.10
N ARG A 120 8.05 7.25 5.99
CA ARG A 120 9.49 7.54 6.14
C ARG A 120 10.10 6.66 7.23
N TRP A 121 10.03 5.36 7.06
CA TRP A 121 10.39 4.39 8.07
C TRP A 121 11.90 4.31 8.39
N HIS A 122 12.78 4.88 7.52
CA HIS A 122 14.21 5.00 7.83
C HIS A 122 14.76 6.38 7.42
N PRO A 123 15.91 6.82 8.00
CA PRO A 123 16.45 8.17 7.79
C PRO A 123 16.80 8.51 6.34
N GLY A 124 17.17 7.52 5.52
CA GLY A 124 17.46 7.72 4.11
C GLY A 124 16.29 8.28 3.29
N LEU A 125 15.06 8.21 3.84
CA LEU A 125 13.85 8.72 3.19
C LEU A 125 13.52 10.17 3.57
N ASP A 126 14.26 10.79 4.46
CA ASP A 126 13.95 12.14 4.93
C ASP A 126 14.03 13.20 3.79
N ASN A 127 14.83 12.92 2.76
CA ASN A 127 14.99 13.78 1.58
C ASN A 127 14.02 13.45 0.43
N VAL A 128 13.17 12.43 0.56
CA VAL A 128 12.14 12.14 -0.46
C VAL A 128 11.14 13.30 -0.47
N PRO A 129 10.73 13.82 -1.65
CA PRO A 129 9.73 14.87 -1.73
C PRO A 129 8.47 14.53 -0.93
N SER A 130 7.91 15.50 -0.22
CA SER A 130 6.70 15.33 0.58
C SER A 130 5.62 16.29 0.13
N VAL A 131 4.39 15.80 0.02
CA VAL A 131 3.21 16.65 -0.25
C VAL A 131 2.91 17.62 0.89
N PHE A 132 3.44 17.34 2.08
CA PHE A 132 3.30 18.18 3.27
C PHE A 132 4.44 19.17 3.46
N ALA A 133 5.49 19.10 2.61
CA ALA A 133 6.59 20.03 2.71
C ALA A 133 6.12 21.45 2.35
N ALA A 134 6.44 22.42 3.19
CA ALA A 134 6.13 23.81 2.93
C ALA A 134 6.98 24.32 1.74
N SER A 135 6.40 24.34 0.55
CA SER A 135 7.02 24.87 -0.67
C SER A 135 6.68 26.36 -0.90
N GLY A 136 6.61 27.15 0.16
CA GLY A 136 6.23 28.59 0.04
C GLY A 136 4.78 28.83 -0.40
N GLN A 137 4.02 27.78 -0.66
CA GLN A 137 2.60 27.85 -0.96
C GLN A 137 1.78 27.73 0.31
N THR A 138 1.03 28.72 0.64
CA THR A 138 -0.06 28.66 1.61
C THR A 138 -1.38 28.53 0.84
N PRO A 139 -2.29 27.60 1.22
CA PRO A 139 -2.26 26.77 2.43
C PRO A 139 -1.44 25.49 2.29
N ILE A 140 -0.96 24.95 3.43
CA ILE A 140 -0.36 23.62 3.52
C ILE A 140 -1.39 22.59 3.05
N TYR A 141 -0.96 21.60 2.27
CA TYR A 141 -1.83 20.55 1.76
C TYR A 141 -2.58 19.84 2.90
N GLN A 142 -3.88 19.73 2.74
CA GLN A 142 -4.74 18.92 3.59
C GLN A 142 -5.57 17.98 2.73
N PRO A 143 -5.59 16.68 3.04
CA PRO A 143 -6.38 15.71 2.29
C PRO A 143 -7.86 16.08 2.24
N SER A 144 -8.43 16.01 1.06
CA SER A 144 -9.83 16.31 0.81
C SER A 144 -10.48 15.23 -0.07
N ARG A 145 -11.80 15.32 -0.26
CA ARG A 145 -12.48 14.42 -1.18
C ARG A 145 -12.05 14.63 -2.63
N HIS A 146 -11.69 15.84 -3.01
CA HIS A 146 -11.23 16.16 -4.37
C HIS A 146 -9.75 15.86 -4.55
N GLU A 147 -8.93 16.21 -3.59
CA GLU A 147 -7.50 15.94 -3.55
C GLU A 147 -7.19 14.92 -2.42
N PRO A 148 -7.49 13.63 -2.61
CA PRO A 148 -7.25 12.64 -1.57
C PRO A 148 -5.77 12.32 -1.44
N LEU A 149 -5.38 11.95 -0.22
CA LEU A 149 -4.05 11.41 0.06
C LEU A 149 -4.05 9.90 -0.20
N VAL A 150 -3.12 9.42 -1.00
CA VAL A 150 -2.74 8.01 -1.07
C VAL A 150 -1.40 7.85 -0.33
N TYR A 151 -1.45 7.20 0.82
CA TYR A 151 -0.30 7.02 1.70
C TYR A 151 0.26 5.61 1.57
N HIS A 152 1.48 5.50 1.01
CA HIS A 152 2.15 4.23 0.76
C HIS A 152 2.93 3.78 1.99
N LEU A 153 2.39 2.81 2.72
CA LEU A 153 2.99 2.27 3.94
C LEU A 153 4.30 1.53 3.65
N PHE A 154 4.33 0.72 2.60
CA PHE A 154 5.48 -0.12 2.24
C PHE A 154 6.29 0.44 1.07
N GLY A 155 6.22 1.76 0.87
CA GLY A 155 6.98 2.46 -0.14
C GLY A 155 6.29 2.58 -1.50
N LEU A 156 6.95 3.29 -2.40
CA LEU A 156 6.49 3.60 -3.75
C LEU A 156 7.59 3.28 -4.75
N ASP A 157 7.26 2.69 -5.88
CA ASP A 157 8.19 2.27 -6.92
C ASP A 157 9.05 3.41 -7.50
N ALA A 158 8.56 4.65 -7.42
CA ALA A 158 9.34 5.84 -7.76
C ALA A 158 10.54 6.08 -6.81
N TYR A 159 10.52 5.49 -5.63
CA TYR A 159 11.56 5.61 -4.61
C TYR A 159 11.97 4.22 -4.11
N PRO A 160 12.85 3.49 -4.83
CA PRO A 160 13.21 2.11 -4.48
C PRO A 160 13.64 1.93 -3.04
N ASP A 161 14.37 2.90 -2.47
CA ASP A 161 14.81 2.86 -1.07
C ASP A 161 13.63 2.84 -0.09
N SER A 162 12.44 3.29 -0.49
CA SER A 162 11.24 3.29 0.37
C SER A 162 10.58 1.93 0.50
N LEU A 163 10.90 0.97 -0.38
CA LEU A 163 10.24 -0.33 -0.41
C LEU A 163 10.54 -1.15 0.85
N VAL A 164 9.50 -1.71 1.44
CA VAL A 164 9.58 -2.70 2.51
C VAL A 164 9.52 -4.09 1.86
N LEU A 165 10.66 -4.63 1.46
CA LEU A 165 10.77 -5.83 0.63
C LEU A 165 11.28 -7.06 1.39
N THR A 166 12.32 -6.90 2.21
CA THR A 166 12.95 -7.99 2.96
C THR A 166 12.29 -8.19 4.34
N GLU A 167 12.64 -9.29 5.01
CA GLU A 167 12.23 -9.49 6.41
C GLU A 167 12.81 -8.40 7.32
N ASP A 168 14.04 -7.96 7.07
CA ASP A 168 14.69 -6.91 7.84
C ASP A 168 13.99 -5.57 7.64
N ASP A 169 13.65 -5.21 6.37
CA ASP A 169 12.86 -4.01 6.09
C ASP A 169 11.54 -4.00 6.88
N HIS A 170 10.85 -5.15 6.95
CA HIS A 170 9.61 -5.25 7.72
C HIS A 170 9.83 -5.02 9.21
N LEU A 171 10.91 -5.55 9.78
CA LEU A 171 11.25 -5.35 11.20
C LEU A 171 11.62 -3.89 11.48
N ASP A 172 12.43 -3.28 10.62
CA ASP A 172 12.84 -1.89 10.74
C ASP A 172 11.65 -0.93 10.58
N PHE A 173 10.79 -1.19 9.58
CA PHE A 173 9.53 -0.47 9.40
C PHE A 173 8.66 -0.52 10.66
N LEU A 174 8.45 -1.73 11.21
CA LEU A 174 7.61 -1.90 12.40
C LEU A 174 8.21 -1.21 13.63
N THR A 175 9.51 -1.29 13.79
CA THR A 175 10.23 -0.61 14.87
C THR A 175 10.06 0.91 14.75
N ALA A 176 10.28 1.46 13.55
CA ALA A 176 10.15 2.88 13.30
C ALA A 176 8.72 3.39 13.53
N VAL A 177 7.71 2.67 13.02
CA VAL A 177 6.30 3.07 13.13
C VAL A 177 5.77 2.94 14.56
N SER A 178 6.24 1.93 15.33
CA SER A 178 5.76 1.69 16.70
C SER A 178 6.41 2.60 17.75
N GLN A 179 7.66 2.97 17.55
CA GLN A 179 8.42 3.78 18.51
C GLN A 179 8.36 5.28 18.16
N GLY A 180 8.09 5.61 16.89
CA GLY A 180 8.34 6.94 16.36
C GLY A 180 9.84 7.23 16.31
N ARG A 181 10.23 8.33 15.69
CA ARG A 181 11.58 8.87 15.84
C ARG A 181 11.56 9.95 16.91
N GLY A 182 12.55 9.93 17.79
CA GLY A 182 12.76 11.03 18.74
C GLY A 182 12.93 12.35 17.98
N LYS A 183 12.53 13.46 18.58
CA LYS A 183 12.58 14.82 17.96
C LYS A 183 13.92 15.16 17.35
N ASP A 184 14.99 14.53 17.80
CA ASP A 184 16.38 14.76 17.33
C ASP A 184 16.83 13.76 16.26
N GLN A 185 15.97 12.83 15.82
CA GLN A 185 16.34 11.71 14.93
C GLN A 185 15.74 11.80 13.52
N GLY A 186 15.25 12.97 13.11
CA GLY A 186 14.72 13.18 11.76
C GLY A 186 13.19 13.28 11.69
N VAL A 187 12.65 13.05 10.48
CA VAL A 187 11.22 13.18 10.21
C VAL A 187 10.45 12.00 10.82
N ASP A 188 9.29 12.25 11.43
CA ASP A 188 8.43 11.18 11.93
C ASP A 188 8.03 10.21 10.81
N PRO A 189 8.13 8.88 11.02
CA PRO A 189 7.78 7.88 10.02
C PRO A 189 6.38 8.04 9.42
N VAL A 190 5.42 8.40 10.25
CA VAL A 190 4.03 8.61 9.85
C VAL A 190 3.62 10.03 10.12
N HIS A 191 3.19 10.74 9.08
CA HIS A 191 2.78 12.13 9.20
C HIS A 191 1.57 12.32 10.13
N ASP A 192 1.53 13.41 10.89
CA ASP A 192 0.49 13.69 11.90
C ASP A 192 -0.93 13.71 11.34
N VAL A 193 -1.12 14.12 10.08
CA VAL A 193 -2.42 14.06 9.39
C VAL A 193 -2.93 12.61 9.29
N VAL A 194 -2.06 11.66 8.98
CA VAL A 194 -2.40 10.23 8.91
C VAL A 194 -2.68 9.67 10.30
N LYS A 195 -1.84 10.00 11.29
CA LYS A 195 -2.07 9.62 12.69
C LYS A 195 -3.39 10.15 13.22
N GLY A 196 -3.67 11.43 12.96
CA GLY A 196 -4.93 12.07 13.36
C GLY A 196 -6.15 11.39 12.74
N ALA A 197 -6.08 11.04 11.45
CA ALA A 197 -7.15 10.32 10.77
C ALA A 197 -7.38 8.92 11.35
N LEU A 198 -6.32 8.17 11.62
CA LEU A 198 -6.40 6.85 12.27
C LEU A 198 -7.02 6.93 13.68
N GLN A 199 -6.83 8.07 14.38
CA GLN A 199 -7.40 8.29 15.70
C GLN A 199 -8.88 8.66 15.68
N SER A 200 -9.32 9.38 14.66
CA SER A 200 -10.63 10.05 14.65
C SER A 200 -11.63 9.46 13.64
N SER A 201 -11.19 8.56 12.74
CA SER A 201 -12.01 8.06 11.65
C SER A 201 -12.30 6.56 11.77
N ALA A 202 -13.38 6.12 11.14
CA ALA A 202 -13.62 4.70 10.90
C ALA A 202 -12.57 4.14 9.92
N LEU A 203 -12.22 2.86 10.08
CA LEU A 203 -11.22 2.19 9.27
C LEU A 203 -11.82 0.97 8.58
N LEU A 204 -11.71 0.94 7.25
CA LEU A 204 -12.05 -0.20 6.43
C LEU A 204 -10.75 -0.87 5.94
N LEU A 205 -10.53 -2.12 6.34
CA LEU A 205 -9.36 -2.92 5.94
C LEU A 205 -9.73 -3.89 4.84
N LEU A 206 -9.09 -3.77 3.68
CA LEU A 206 -9.32 -4.62 2.52
C LEU A 206 -8.06 -5.39 2.14
N GLY A 207 -8.15 -6.71 2.03
CA GLY A 207 -7.08 -7.57 1.52
C GLY A 207 -5.89 -7.77 2.44
N PHE A 208 -5.91 -7.28 3.65
CA PHE A 208 -4.86 -7.56 4.63
C PHE A 208 -5.01 -8.98 5.17
N SER A 209 -3.94 -9.76 5.12
CA SER A 209 -3.93 -11.07 5.76
C SER A 209 -3.71 -10.91 7.26
N LEU A 210 -4.80 -10.91 8.02
CA LEU A 210 -4.78 -10.77 9.48
C LEU A 210 -4.12 -11.95 10.21
N ALA A 211 -3.90 -13.07 9.50
CA ALA A 211 -3.13 -14.20 10.00
C ALA A 211 -1.62 -13.90 10.06
N THR A 212 -1.12 -12.96 9.25
CA THR A 212 0.31 -12.66 9.19
C THR A 212 0.77 -11.83 10.37
N TRP A 213 1.97 -12.13 10.87
CA TRP A 213 2.59 -11.35 11.93
C TRP A 213 2.85 -9.91 11.50
N ALA A 214 3.15 -9.67 10.23
CA ALA A 214 3.40 -8.34 9.67
C ALA A 214 2.18 -7.42 9.84
N PHE A 215 0.96 -7.92 9.53
CA PHE A 215 -0.24 -7.15 9.78
C PHE A 215 -0.49 -6.91 11.27
N ARG A 216 -0.31 -7.93 12.12
CA ARG A 216 -0.50 -7.78 13.57
C ARG A 216 0.42 -6.73 14.16
N ALA A 217 1.65 -6.67 13.67
CA ALA A 217 2.62 -5.68 14.09
C ALA A 217 2.24 -4.28 13.57
N LEU A 218 1.83 -4.14 12.31
CA LEU A 218 1.28 -2.90 11.77
C LEU A 218 0.07 -2.43 12.61
N TYR A 219 -0.85 -3.32 12.90
CA TYR A 219 -2.01 -3.02 13.72
C TYR A 219 -1.60 -2.55 15.12
N ARG A 220 -0.70 -3.26 15.78
CA ARG A 220 -0.21 -2.90 17.11
C ARG A 220 0.66 -1.64 17.12
N GLY A 221 1.47 -1.43 16.09
CA GLY A 221 2.38 -0.29 16.01
C GLY A 221 1.69 1.01 15.59
N LEU A 222 0.73 0.94 14.68
CA LEU A 222 0.12 2.12 14.08
C LEU A 222 -1.32 2.39 14.55
N ILE A 223 -2.12 1.34 14.74
CA ILE A 223 -3.56 1.49 15.00
C ILE A 223 -3.89 1.39 16.49
N LYS A 224 -3.37 0.38 17.20
CA LYS A 224 -3.68 0.11 18.60
C LYS A 224 -3.13 1.13 19.64
N PRO A 225 -1.98 1.80 19.46
CA PRO A 225 -1.44 2.74 20.45
C PRO A 225 -2.27 3.99 20.67
N MET A 226 -3.32 4.17 19.90
CA MET A 226 -4.14 5.36 19.95
C MET A 226 -5.02 5.40 21.21
N PRO A 227 -5.01 6.50 21.99
CA PRO A 227 -5.81 6.61 23.19
C PRO A 227 -7.27 6.39 22.84
N THR A 228 -7.91 5.54 23.62
CA THR A 228 -9.31 5.17 23.52
C THR A 228 -10.22 6.39 23.74
N VAL A 229 -10.42 7.17 22.71
CA VAL A 229 -11.67 7.93 22.64
C VAL A 229 -12.76 6.89 22.41
N THR A 230 -13.79 6.92 23.20
CA THR A 230 -14.96 6.03 23.20
C THR A 230 -15.58 5.93 21.81
N LEU A 231 -15.11 5.00 20.99
CA LEU A 231 -15.52 4.84 19.62
C LEU A 231 -16.11 3.45 19.46
N TYR A 232 -17.38 3.36 19.76
CA TYR A 232 -18.20 2.24 19.37
C TYR A 232 -18.22 2.16 17.82
N GLU A 233 -17.98 0.96 17.27
CA GLU A 233 -18.26 0.59 15.88
C GLU A 233 -17.41 1.29 14.80
N ARG A 234 -16.08 1.14 14.82
CA ARG A 234 -15.23 1.84 13.83
C ARG A 234 -14.40 0.98 12.92
N TYR A 235 -14.28 -0.31 13.17
CA TYR A 235 -13.40 -1.14 12.37
C TYR A 235 -14.17 -2.21 11.63
N CYS A 236 -14.01 -2.21 10.31
CA CYS A 236 -14.52 -3.25 9.44
C CYS A 236 -13.36 -3.85 8.65
N CYS A 237 -13.35 -5.15 8.46
CA CYS A 237 -12.39 -5.80 7.60
C CYS A 237 -13.02 -6.86 6.70
N VAL A 238 -12.44 -6.99 5.51
CA VAL A 238 -12.77 -8.04 4.54
C VAL A 238 -11.59 -8.98 4.44
N GLN A 239 -11.84 -10.27 4.64
CA GLN A 239 -10.85 -11.32 4.65
C GLN A 239 -11.19 -12.41 3.66
N LEU A 240 -10.17 -12.98 3.02
CA LEU A 240 -10.33 -14.22 2.30
C LEU A 240 -10.70 -15.33 3.28
N ILE A 241 -11.57 -16.23 2.85
CA ILE A 241 -12.04 -17.35 3.68
C ILE A 241 -10.86 -18.27 4.00
N PRO A 242 -10.40 -18.33 5.27
CA PRO A 242 -9.37 -19.27 5.70
C PRO A 242 -9.97 -20.64 5.98
N SER A 243 -9.16 -21.57 6.47
CA SER A 243 -9.70 -22.81 7.06
C SER A 243 -10.65 -22.49 8.23
N GLU A 244 -11.62 -23.35 8.51
CA GLU A 244 -12.59 -23.15 9.60
C GLU A 244 -11.90 -22.97 10.99
N GLN A 245 -10.76 -23.61 11.19
CA GLN A 245 -9.99 -23.45 12.44
C GLN A 245 -9.36 -22.05 12.53
N GLU A 246 -8.76 -21.58 11.47
CA GLU A 246 -8.20 -20.23 11.41
C GLU A 246 -9.27 -19.17 11.52
N LYS A 247 -10.44 -19.39 10.90
CA LYS A 247 -11.56 -18.47 10.96
C LYS A 247 -12.00 -18.21 12.41
N ARG A 248 -12.23 -19.26 13.18
CA ARG A 248 -12.62 -19.14 14.61
C ARG A 248 -11.57 -18.39 15.43
N TYR A 249 -10.30 -18.74 15.24
CA TYR A 249 -9.21 -18.05 15.93
C TYR A 249 -9.14 -16.57 15.56
N LEU A 250 -9.25 -16.25 14.26
CA LEU A 250 -9.20 -14.87 13.79
C LEU A 250 -10.41 -14.06 14.23
N GLU A 251 -11.61 -14.64 14.24
CA GLU A 251 -12.81 -13.98 14.75
C GLU A 251 -12.67 -13.59 16.23
N ASP A 252 -12.17 -14.50 17.05
CA ASP A 252 -11.92 -14.24 18.47
C ASP A 252 -10.86 -13.15 18.64
N TYR A 253 -9.75 -13.23 17.91
CA TYR A 253 -8.68 -12.22 17.94
C TYR A 253 -9.20 -10.84 17.50
N LEU A 254 -9.89 -10.79 16.36
CA LEU A 254 -10.37 -9.53 15.79
C LEU A 254 -11.42 -8.85 16.68
N ARG A 255 -12.38 -9.62 17.19
CA ARG A 255 -13.46 -9.08 18.02
C ARG A 255 -12.98 -8.73 19.44
N LYS A 256 -12.23 -9.63 20.10
CA LYS A 256 -11.86 -9.48 21.52
C LYS A 256 -10.62 -8.64 21.74
N ASP A 257 -9.57 -8.83 20.93
CA ASP A 257 -8.28 -8.13 21.12
C ASP A 257 -8.18 -6.88 20.21
N ALA A 258 -8.60 -6.98 18.97
CA ALA A 258 -8.49 -5.91 17.98
C ALA A 258 -9.76 -5.06 17.83
N ARG A 259 -10.87 -5.40 18.49
CA ARG A 259 -12.14 -4.65 18.55
C ARG A 259 -12.73 -4.31 17.17
N PHE A 260 -12.65 -5.26 16.23
CA PHE A 260 -13.36 -5.13 14.96
C PHE A 260 -14.84 -5.45 15.14
N ASP A 261 -15.71 -4.58 14.68
CA ASP A 261 -17.17 -4.77 14.78
C ASP A 261 -17.68 -5.72 13.73
N LYS A 262 -17.20 -5.57 12.49
CA LYS A 262 -17.62 -6.37 11.35
C LYS A 262 -16.43 -7.01 10.67
N VAL A 263 -16.52 -8.31 10.44
CA VAL A 263 -15.56 -9.10 9.67
C VAL A 263 -16.32 -9.82 8.57
N TYR A 264 -16.01 -9.48 7.33
CA TYR A 264 -16.57 -10.10 6.14
C TYR A 264 -15.60 -11.16 5.61
N TRP A 265 -16.10 -12.39 5.47
CA TRP A 265 -15.31 -13.53 4.98
C TRP A 265 -15.64 -13.79 3.52
N GLU A 266 -15.09 -12.99 2.63
CA GLU A 266 -15.38 -13.06 1.21
C GLU A 266 -14.29 -12.41 0.36
N LYS A 267 -14.43 -12.48 -0.96
CA LYS A 267 -13.57 -11.76 -1.87
C LYS A 267 -13.86 -10.26 -1.81
N ILE A 268 -12.82 -9.44 -1.99
CA ILE A 268 -12.93 -7.97 -1.97
C ILE A 268 -13.91 -7.49 -3.03
N GLU A 269 -13.87 -8.08 -4.23
CA GLU A 269 -14.76 -7.75 -5.34
C GLU A 269 -16.23 -7.91 -4.94
N THR A 270 -16.57 -9.04 -4.32
CA THR A 270 -17.94 -9.33 -3.87
C THR A 270 -18.39 -8.35 -2.80
N PHE A 271 -17.50 -8.03 -1.85
CA PHE A 271 -17.77 -7.05 -0.81
C PHE A 271 -18.02 -5.66 -1.41
N CYS A 272 -17.13 -5.19 -2.27
CA CYS A 272 -17.23 -3.85 -2.88
C CYS A 272 -18.56 -3.70 -3.63
N GLN A 273 -18.93 -4.68 -4.45
CA GLN A 273 -20.17 -4.64 -5.21
C GLN A 273 -21.43 -4.67 -4.33
N ARG A 274 -21.40 -5.46 -3.27
CA ARG A 274 -22.58 -5.62 -2.41
C ARG A 274 -22.77 -4.53 -1.37
N GLU A 275 -21.67 -4.06 -0.75
CA GLU A 275 -21.74 -3.19 0.43
C GLU A 275 -21.38 -1.72 0.12
N LEU A 276 -20.63 -1.47 -0.96
CA LEU A 276 -20.11 -0.13 -1.25
C LEU A 276 -20.70 0.51 -2.52
N GLN A 277 -21.32 -0.28 -3.40
CA GLN A 277 -21.90 0.19 -4.67
C GLN A 277 -23.39 0.57 -4.52
N GLN A 278 -23.75 1.26 -3.45
CA GLN A 278 -25.15 1.71 -3.26
C GLN A 278 -25.40 3.11 -3.82
#